data_1a4da21231d8765b6c2db697b38ef884
#
_entry.id   1a4da21231d8765b6c2db697b38ef884
#
_cell.length_a   1.000
_cell.length_b   1.000
_cell.length_c   1.000
_cell.angle_alpha   90.00
_cell.angle_beta   90.00
_cell.angle_gamma   90.00
#
_symmetry.space_group_name_H-M   'P 1'
#
loop_
_entity.id
_entity.type
_entity.pdbx_description
1 polymer ?
#
loop_
_entity_poly.entity_id
_entity_poly.type
_entity_poly.pdbx_seq_one_letter_code
_entity_poly.pdbx_strand_id
1 'polypeptide(L)'
;MLNPVRLLVLLGILVPLAPRAGTTAPRVRIESGIVEGKREGTVNAFLGIPYATPPVGHLRWRPPTAPSKWIGVRPATEFGPRCMQGRIYSDMVFRDSGPSEDCLSLNVWAPADARKLPVLVWIYGGGFLAGATSEPRQDGQNLAKQGVVVISMNYRLGVFGFFTHRDLAAESGAKAAGNYGLLDQMAALQWVQRNIAAFGGDPGNVTIFGESAGSFSVSALMASPRAKGLFQKAIGESGAAFYSHDLPFLPLREREEEDANFAESALALKELAALRALPAEKLLEASLREENGERVFHFRPNVDGDFLPEAIPAIFAQGRQNDVPLLGGWNRDEGHFSPANGKSATASAREKAEKEFGTRSAEFLRLYSGTSETDLDRSLSDFEGDQFIAFSTWKWLEAQKTSGKQVVYRYRFDQPLASTDKTKGSGAYHSAEIEYVFGQLDSKALPFRAEDRKLSERMQQYWANFARTGDPNGPGLPKWPAYEAGSGWPVMHLSTAPEAEKDAIRDRYLFLDTVWRK
;
A
#
# COMPACT_ATOMS: atom_id res chain seq x y z
N MET A 1 11.77 -72.16 -58.63
CA MET A 1 10.57 -71.42 -58.20
C MET A 1 11.05 -70.23 -57.36
N LEU A 2 11.11 -69.04 -57.96
CA LEU A 2 11.66 -67.81 -57.34
C LEU A 2 10.51 -66.97 -56.78
N ASN A 3 10.54 -66.64 -55.48
CA ASN A 3 9.54 -65.83 -54.79
C ASN A 3 9.87 -64.34 -54.99
N PRO A 4 8.95 -63.43 -55.37
CA PRO A 4 9.22 -62.02 -55.50
C PRO A 4 9.07 -61.31 -54.18
N VAL A 5 10.13 -60.60 -53.74
CA VAL A 5 10.15 -59.68 -52.61
C VAL A 5 9.38 -58.40 -52.99
N ARG A 6 8.31 -58.10 -52.27
CA ARG A 6 7.59 -56.84 -52.39
C ARG A 6 8.32 -55.76 -51.59
N LEU A 7 8.83 -54.73 -52.31
CA LEU A 7 9.41 -53.54 -51.75
C LEU A 7 8.29 -52.55 -51.34
N LEU A 8 8.09 -52.35 -50.04
CA LEU A 8 7.19 -51.31 -49.52
C LEU A 8 7.92 -49.98 -49.52
N VAL A 9 7.54 -49.04 -50.38
CA VAL A 9 8.02 -47.67 -50.37
C VAL A 9 7.14 -46.88 -49.39
N LEU A 10 7.66 -46.52 -48.22
CA LEU A 10 7.05 -45.56 -47.28
C LEU A 10 7.29 -44.16 -47.79
N LEU A 11 6.24 -43.54 -48.34
CA LEU A 11 6.21 -42.08 -48.59
C LEU A 11 6.08 -41.36 -47.24
N GLY A 12 7.15 -40.81 -46.76
CA GLY A 12 7.14 -39.87 -45.60
C GLY A 12 6.47 -38.54 -46.01
N ILE A 13 5.30 -38.26 -45.47
CA ILE A 13 4.65 -36.96 -45.60
C ILE A 13 5.42 -35.98 -44.69
N LEU A 14 6.26 -35.16 -45.30
CA LEU A 14 6.86 -33.98 -44.62
C LEU A 14 5.71 -32.94 -44.42
N VAL A 15 5.16 -32.88 -43.21
CA VAL A 15 4.29 -31.79 -42.78
C VAL A 15 5.21 -30.58 -42.55
N PRO A 16 5.07 -29.47 -43.28
CA PRO A 16 5.87 -28.27 -42.99
C PRO A 16 5.47 -27.75 -41.62
N LEU A 17 6.40 -27.73 -40.66
CA LEU A 17 6.24 -26.97 -39.41
C LEU A 17 6.08 -25.49 -39.83
N ALA A 18 4.85 -24.98 -39.74
CA ALA A 18 4.64 -23.54 -39.82
C ALA A 18 5.52 -22.84 -38.78
N PRO A 19 6.27 -21.79 -39.16
CA PRO A 19 7.05 -21.03 -38.18
C PRO A 19 6.07 -20.53 -37.12
N ARG A 20 6.32 -20.92 -35.85
CA ARG A 20 5.65 -20.28 -34.71
C ARG A 20 5.90 -18.78 -34.85
N ALA A 21 4.84 -18.01 -35.08
CA ALA A 21 4.91 -16.56 -35.05
C ALA A 21 5.52 -16.17 -33.71
N GLY A 22 6.78 -15.76 -33.71
CA GLY A 22 7.45 -15.22 -32.55
C GLY A 22 6.64 -14.03 -32.10
N THR A 23 6.05 -14.08 -30.92
CA THR A 23 5.32 -12.95 -30.34
C THR A 23 6.32 -11.82 -30.18
N THR A 24 6.24 -10.80 -31.05
CA THR A 24 7.10 -9.61 -30.91
C THR A 24 6.87 -8.99 -29.54
N ALA A 25 7.97 -8.59 -28.87
CA ALA A 25 7.90 -7.91 -27.58
C ALA A 25 6.97 -6.67 -27.67
N PRO A 26 6.09 -6.45 -26.70
CA PRO A 26 5.16 -5.33 -26.73
C PRO A 26 5.93 -4.01 -26.59
N ARG A 27 5.67 -3.05 -27.50
CA ARG A 27 6.23 -1.70 -27.48
C ARG A 27 5.15 -0.66 -27.30
N VAL A 28 5.41 0.30 -26.43
CA VAL A 28 4.49 1.40 -26.15
C VAL A 28 5.25 2.73 -26.24
N ARG A 29 4.65 3.71 -26.91
CA ARG A 29 5.15 5.09 -26.93
C ARG A 29 4.51 5.87 -25.80
N ILE A 30 5.35 6.41 -24.93
CA ILE A 30 5.00 7.31 -23.84
C ILE A 30 5.59 8.70 -24.07
N GLU A 31 5.27 9.67 -23.22
CA GLU A 31 5.74 11.06 -23.33
C GLU A 31 7.29 11.17 -23.38
N SER A 32 8.00 10.29 -22.66
CA SER A 32 9.47 10.31 -22.56
C SER A 32 10.19 9.51 -23.65
N GLY A 33 9.50 8.63 -24.41
CA GLY A 33 10.11 7.81 -25.46
C GLY A 33 9.34 6.51 -25.73
N ILE A 34 10.01 5.50 -26.28
CA ILE A 34 9.40 4.17 -26.49
C ILE A 34 9.95 3.23 -25.41
N VAL A 35 9.06 2.45 -24.81
CA VAL A 35 9.40 1.35 -23.90
C VAL A 35 9.05 0.00 -24.53
N GLU A 36 9.89 -1.01 -24.27
CA GLU A 36 9.68 -2.38 -24.69
C GLU A 36 9.54 -3.26 -23.45
N GLY A 37 8.38 -3.88 -23.29
CA GLY A 37 8.09 -4.79 -22.21
C GLY A 37 8.23 -6.26 -22.60
N LYS A 38 7.70 -7.14 -21.77
CA LYS A 38 7.61 -8.58 -22.01
C LYS A 38 6.15 -9.05 -21.99
N ARG A 39 5.87 -10.11 -22.73
CA ARG A 39 4.57 -10.77 -22.67
C ARG A 39 4.62 -11.95 -21.73
N GLU A 40 3.71 -11.98 -20.78
CA GLU A 40 3.56 -13.05 -19.79
C GLU A 40 2.13 -13.64 -19.92
N GLY A 41 2.00 -14.64 -20.81
CA GLY A 41 0.69 -15.21 -21.14
C GLY A 41 -0.23 -14.19 -21.82
N THR A 42 -1.35 -13.85 -21.17
CA THR A 42 -2.34 -12.87 -21.67
C THR A 42 -2.07 -11.43 -21.20
N VAL A 43 -0.99 -11.19 -20.45
CA VAL A 43 -0.65 -9.88 -19.88
C VAL A 43 0.67 -9.39 -20.47
N ASN A 44 0.74 -8.12 -20.79
CA ASN A 44 1.99 -7.40 -21.09
C ASN A 44 2.49 -6.75 -19.81
N ALA A 45 3.75 -6.99 -19.47
CA ALA A 45 4.44 -6.38 -18.34
C ALA A 45 5.51 -5.40 -18.82
N PHE A 46 5.50 -4.19 -18.27
CA PHE A 46 6.51 -3.16 -18.47
C PHE A 46 7.04 -2.76 -17.11
N LEU A 47 8.30 -3.06 -16.83
CA LEU A 47 8.90 -2.92 -15.51
C LEU A 47 10.00 -1.86 -15.52
N GLY A 48 10.14 -1.11 -14.42
CA GLY A 48 11.23 -0.14 -14.24
C GLY A 48 11.14 1.09 -15.16
N ILE A 49 9.93 1.56 -15.49
CA ILE A 49 9.74 2.78 -16.28
C ILE A 49 9.99 4.02 -15.40
N PRO A 50 10.97 4.90 -15.71
CA PRO A 50 11.18 6.12 -14.94
C PRO A 50 9.99 7.08 -15.11
N TYR A 51 9.41 7.55 -14.01
CA TYR A 51 8.35 8.55 -14.01
C TYR A 51 8.82 9.93 -13.55
N ALA A 52 10.01 10.01 -12.96
CA ALA A 52 10.65 11.25 -12.53
C ALA A 52 12.17 11.21 -12.77
N THR A 53 12.80 12.38 -12.73
CA THR A 53 14.26 12.53 -12.73
C THR A 53 14.83 11.92 -11.44
N PRO A 54 15.99 11.22 -11.49
CA PRO A 54 16.65 10.69 -10.30
C PRO A 54 16.89 11.79 -9.24
N PRO A 55 16.41 11.62 -8.00
CA PRO A 55 16.56 12.62 -6.93
C PRO A 55 17.91 12.53 -6.23
N VAL A 56 19.00 12.62 -6.99
CA VAL A 56 20.39 12.43 -6.54
C VAL A 56 21.13 13.76 -6.40
N GLY A 57 22.13 13.81 -5.53
CA GLY A 57 23.01 14.98 -5.37
C GLY A 57 22.22 16.23 -4.99
N HIS A 58 22.29 17.29 -5.78
CA HIS A 58 21.58 18.54 -5.54
C HIS A 58 20.05 18.43 -5.66
N LEU A 59 19.53 17.33 -6.23
CA LEU A 59 18.09 17.02 -6.29
C LEU A 59 17.59 16.24 -5.08
N ARG A 60 18.47 15.77 -4.19
CA ARG A 60 18.06 15.16 -2.91
C ARG A 60 17.21 16.17 -2.14
N TRP A 61 16.06 15.69 -1.59
CA TRP A 61 15.08 16.52 -0.88
C TRP A 61 14.53 17.69 -1.73
N ARG A 62 14.29 17.42 -3.01
CA ARG A 62 13.52 18.32 -3.89
C ARG A 62 12.28 17.61 -4.42
N PRO A 63 11.21 18.36 -4.74
CA PRO A 63 10.07 17.80 -5.46
C PRO A 63 10.50 17.08 -6.73
N PRO A 64 9.82 15.97 -7.11
CA PRO A 64 10.13 15.25 -8.32
C PRO A 64 9.86 16.11 -9.56
N THR A 65 10.70 15.94 -10.58
CA THR A 65 10.55 16.59 -11.89
C THR A 65 10.42 15.53 -12.98
N ALA A 66 9.85 15.91 -14.13
CA ALA A 66 9.65 15.00 -15.24
C ALA A 66 10.97 14.33 -15.70
N PRO A 67 10.96 13.05 -16.07
CA PRO A 67 12.16 12.35 -16.52
C PRO A 67 12.63 12.88 -17.86
N SER A 68 13.94 12.77 -18.12
CA SER A 68 14.51 13.11 -19.43
C SER A 68 13.93 12.23 -20.53
N LYS A 69 13.71 12.82 -21.71
CA LYS A 69 13.31 12.08 -22.91
C LYS A 69 14.49 11.27 -23.44
N TRP A 70 14.21 10.12 -24.04
CA TRP A 70 15.22 9.28 -24.67
C TRP A 70 14.89 8.99 -26.15
N ILE A 71 15.96 8.72 -26.91
CA ILE A 71 15.88 8.30 -28.31
C ILE A 71 15.97 6.77 -28.36
N GLY A 72 15.25 6.16 -29.31
CA GLY A 72 15.23 4.70 -29.48
C GLY A 72 14.24 4.01 -28.54
N VAL A 73 14.48 2.72 -28.31
CA VAL A 73 13.64 1.84 -27.49
C VAL A 73 14.34 1.55 -26.18
N ARG A 74 13.71 1.88 -25.06
CA ARG A 74 14.19 1.55 -23.72
C ARG A 74 13.62 0.20 -23.27
N PRO A 75 14.46 -0.77 -22.87
CA PRO A 75 13.98 -1.99 -22.23
C PRO A 75 13.23 -1.66 -20.93
N ALA A 76 12.09 -2.31 -20.75
CA ALA A 76 11.26 -2.23 -19.56
C ALA A 76 10.83 -3.66 -19.14
N THR A 77 11.83 -4.53 -18.93
CA THR A 77 11.66 -5.96 -18.66
C THR A 77 12.08 -6.37 -17.26
N GLU A 78 12.72 -5.46 -16.51
CA GLU A 78 13.22 -5.67 -15.16
C GLU A 78 12.76 -4.55 -14.23
N PHE A 79 12.59 -4.88 -12.95
CA PHE A 79 12.26 -3.87 -11.94
C PHE A 79 13.39 -2.85 -11.80
N GLY A 80 13.03 -1.59 -11.62
CA GLY A 80 13.99 -0.57 -11.21
C GLY A 80 14.49 -0.82 -9.78
N PRO A 81 15.64 -0.21 -9.39
CA PRO A 81 16.16 -0.28 -8.02
C PRO A 81 15.10 0.17 -7.01
N ARG A 82 15.03 -0.48 -5.85
CA ARG A 82 14.23 0.02 -4.73
C ARG A 82 14.85 1.29 -4.15
N CYS A 83 14.02 2.14 -3.55
CA CYS A 83 14.51 3.35 -2.90
C CYS A 83 15.41 3.01 -1.71
N MET A 84 16.32 3.94 -1.36
CA MET A 84 17.26 3.79 -0.24
C MET A 84 16.52 3.41 1.03
N GLN A 85 16.85 2.26 1.59
CA GLN A 85 16.24 1.67 2.77
C GLN A 85 17.14 0.61 3.39
N GLY A 86 17.02 0.41 4.71
CA GLY A 86 17.62 -0.72 5.41
C GLY A 86 16.76 -1.98 5.33
N ARG A 87 17.28 -3.09 5.85
CA ARG A 87 16.51 -4.33 6.03
C ARG A 87 15.67 -4.23 7.31
N ILE A 88 14.49 -3.59 7.21
CA ILE A 88 13.62 -3.32 8.36
C ILE A 88 12.77 -4.54 8.70
N TYR A 89 12.13 -5.15 7.68
CA TYR A 89 11.23 -6.29 7.83
C TYR A 89 11.86 -7.54 7.23
N SER A 90 11.91 -8.62 7.99
CA SER A 90 12.59 -9.86 7.60
C SER A 90 11.84 -10.65 6.53
N ASP A 91 10.54 -10.42 6.39
CA ASP A 91 9.63 -11.09 5.44
C ASP A 91 9.54 -10.39 4.09
N MET A 92 10.06 -9.16 3.96
CA MET A 92 10.15 -8.45 2.68
C MET A 92 11.27 -9.03 1.80
N VAL A 93 10.91 -9.53 0.64
CA VAL A 93 11.83 -10.11 -0.37
C VAL A 93 11.74 -9.29 -1.65
N PHE A 94 12.87 -8.94 -2.25
CA PHE A 94 12.92 -8.07 -3.41
C PHE A 94 13.62 -8.74 -4.59
N ARG A 95 13.16 -8.46 -5.83
CA ARG A 95 13.68 -8.98 -7.10
C ARG A 95 14.48 -7.94 -7.89
N ASP A 96 14.74 -6.77 -7.31
CA ASP A 96 15.50 -5.68 -7.93
C ASP A 96 17.01 -5.79 -7.66
N SER A 97 17.79 -4.86 -8.27
CA SER A 97 19.26 -4.81 -8.17
C SER A 97 19.79 -4.26 -6.84
N GLY A 98 18.94 -3.85 -5.93
CA GLY A 98 19.33 -3.26 -4.64
C GLY A 98 18.83 -1.82 -4.44
N PRO A 99 19.11 -1.21 -3.26
CA PRO A 99 18.67 0.14 -2.95
C PRO A 99 19.47 1.19 -3.71
N SER A 100 18.80 2.26 -4.14
CA SER A 100 19.42 3.41 -4.81
C SER A 100 18.61 4.68 -4.53
N GLU A 101 19.24 5.86 -4.57
CA GLU A 101 18.50 7.13 -4.68
C GLU A 101 17.86 7.29 -6.07
N ASP A 102 18.44 6.70 -7.15
CA ASP A 102 17.80 6.62 -8.47
C ASP A 102 16.78 5.48 -8.49
N CYS A 103 15.62 5.72 -7.90
CA CYS A 103 14.62 4.70 -7.66
C CYS A 103 13.20 5.06 -8.18
N LEU A 104 13.00 6.27 -8.73
CA LEU A 104 11.67 6.76 -9.09
C LEU A 104 11.17 6.15 -10.39
N SER A 105 10.85 4.86 -10.32
CA SER A 105 10.30 4.05 -11.40
C SER A 105 8.97 3.43 -11.02
N LEU A 106 8.19 3.06 -12.05
CA LEU A 106 6.92 2.37 -11.92
C LEU A 106 6.86 1.16 -12.86
N ASN A 107 5.89 0.29 -12.60
CA ASN A 107 5.61 -0.88 -13.42
C ASN A 107 4.17 -0.83 -13.91
N VAL A 108 3.91 -1.42 -15.08
CA VAL A 108 2.58 -1.52 -15.68
C VAL A 108 2.33 -2.95 -16.12
N TRP A 109 1.23 -3.54 -15.64
CA TRP A 109 0.69 -4.81 -16.14
C TRP A 109 -0.65 -4.53 -16.81
N ALA A 110 -0.75 -4.87 -18.09
CA ALA A 110 -1.96 -4.64 -18.87
C ALA A 110 -2.36 -5.91 -19.63
N PRO A 111 -3.66 -6.30 -19.69
CA PRO A 111 -4.10 -7.30 -20.63
C PRO A 111 -3.61 -6.98 -22.05
N ALA A 112 -3.22 -8.00 -22.81
CA ALA A 112 -2.60 -7.80 -24.12
C ALA A 112 -3.50 -7.10 -25.14
N ASP A 113 -4.81 -7.20 -24.94
CA ASP A 113 -5.87 -6.58 -25.74
C ASP A 113 -6.56 -5.41 -25.01
N ALA A 114 -5.91 -4.86 -23.96
CA ALA A 114 -6.44 -3.77 -23.16
C ALA A 114 -6.91 -2.59 -24.01
N ARG A 115 -8.15 -2.14 -23.79
CA ARG A 115 -8.74 -0.97 -24.43
C ARG A 115 -9.63 -0.24 -23.43
N LYS A 116 -9.17 0.93 -22.99
CA LYS A 116 -9.90 1.79 -22.06
C LYS A 116 -10.38 1.07 -20.79
N LEU A 117 -9.46 0.25 -20.21
CA LEU A 117 -9.72 -0.53 -19.00
C LEU A 117 -9.54 0.36 -17.75
N PRO A 118 -10.24 0.06 -16.64
CA PRO A 118 -9.98 0.71 -15.35
C PRO A 118 -8.54 0.46 -14.91
N VAL A 119 -7.99 1.43 -14.19
CA VAL A 119 -6.60 1.44 -13.74
C VAL A 119 -6.55 1.33 -12.22
N LEU A 120 -5.81 0.37 -11.70
CA LEU A 120 -5.47 0.21 -10.28
C LEU A 120 -4.03 0.65 -10.06
N VAL A 121 -3.81 1.62 -9.17
CA VAL A 121 -2.49 2.18 -8.86
C VAL A 121 -2.12 1.83 -7.43
N TRP A 122 -1.17 0.90 -7.26
CA TRP A 122 -0.71 0.39 -5.98
C TRP A 122 0.34 1.27 -5.33
N ILE A 123 0.14 1.52 -4.04
CA ILE A 123 1.08 2.21 -3.15
C ILE A 123 1.41 1.24 -2.01
N TYR A 124 2.63 0.72 -1.98
CA TYR A 124 3.04 -0.25 -0.97
C TYR A 124 3.21 0.37 0.41
N GLY A 125 3.08 -0.46 1.45
CA GLY A 125 3.32 -0.11 2.84
C GLY A 125 4.78 -0.23 3.28
N GLY A 126 4.97 -0.50 4.59
CA GLY A 126 6.29 -0.63 5.21
C GLY A 126 6.70 0.58 6.04
N GLY A 127 5.72 1.26 6.69
CA GLY A 127 5.96 2.33 7.67
C GLY A 127 6.64 3.58 7.11
N PHE A 128 6.59 3.82 5.82
CA PHE A 128 7.36 4.84 5.08
C PHE A 128 8.89 4.65 5.17
N LEU A 129 9.36 3.47 5.58
CA LEU A 129 10.78 3.18 5.85
C LEU A 129 11.34 2.10 4.93
N ALA A 130 10.52 1.18 4.49
CA ALA A 130 10.87 0.07 3.61
C ALA A 130 9.73 -0.25 2.64
N GLY A 131 10.00 -1.11 1.66
CA GLY A 131 9.07 -1.55 0.64
C GLY A 131 9.60 -1.28 -0.77
N ALA A 132 9.10 -2.04 -1.73
CA ALA A 132 9.40 -1.85 -3.14
C ALA A 132 8.38 -2.56 -4.02
N THR A 133 8.25 -2.06 -5.24
CA THR A 133 7.39 -2.66 -6.26
C THR A 133 7.88 -4.02 -6.78
N SER A 134 9.09 -4.41 -6.42
CA SER A 134 9.73 -5.67 -6.82
C SER A 134 9.38 -6.86 -5.91
N GLU A 135 8.60 -6.65 -4.84
CA GLU A 135 8.13 -7.74 -3.98
C GLU A 135 7.24 -8.72 -4.77
N PRO A 136 7.52 -10.04 -4.74
CA PRO A 136 6.71 -11.03 -5.46
C PRO A 136 5.22 -11.02 -5.10
N ARG A 137 4.89 -10.77 -3.83
CA ARG A 137 3.50 -10.75 -3.34
C ARG A 137 2.63 -9.64 -3.94
N GLN A 138 3.27 -8.60 -4.50
CA GLN A 138 2.61 -7.43 -5.09
C GLN A 138 2.69 -7.42 -6.62
N ASP A 139 3.07 -8.54 -7.26
CA ASP A 139 3.15 -8.62 -8.71
C ASP A 139 1.74 -8.51 -9.34
N GLY A 140 1.56 -7.51 -10.19
CA GLY A 140 0.25 -7.16 -10.74
C GLY A 140 -0.29 -8.08 -11.82
N GLN A 141 0.46 -9.10 -12.25
CA GLN A 141 0.10 -9.94 -13.38
C GLN A 141 -1.24 -10.66 -13.22
N ASN A 142 -1.50 -11.27 -12.05
CA ASN A 142 -2.73 -12.03 -11.84
C ASN A 142 -3.93 -11.09 -11.67
N LEU A 143 -3.78 -10.00 -10.96
CA LEU A 143 -4.84 -8.99 -10.82
C LEU A 143 -5.20 -8.37 -12.19
N ALA A 144 -4.22 -8.14 -13.07
CA ALA A 144 -4.47 -7.62 -14.42
C ALA A 144 -5.33 -8.57 -15.26
N LYS A 145 -5.28 -9.89 -15.04
CA LYS A 145 -6.14 -10.88 -15.70
C LYS A 145 -7.64 -10.66 -15.42
N GLN A 146 -7.97 -9.90 -14.37
CA GLN A 146 -9.37 -9.52 -14.06
C GLN A 146 -9.89 -8.38 -14.96
N GLY A 147 -9.16 -8.00 -16.03
CA GLY A 147 -9.58 -6.96 -16.97
C GLY A 147 -9.36 -5.53 -16.42
N VAL A 148 -8.29 -5.33 -15.73
CA VAL A 148 -7.81 -4.03 -15.24
C VAL A 148 -6.36 -3.81 -15.65
N VAL A 149 -5.92 -2.54 -15.73
CA VAL A 149 -4.50 -2.20 -15.82
C VAL A 149 -3.99 -1.97 -14.40
N VAL A 150 -2.91 -2.67 -14.02
CA VAL A 150 -2.30 -2.53 -12.70
C VAL A 150 -1.00 -1.76 -12.81
N ILE A 151 -0.79 -0.82 -11.91
CA ILE A 151 0.43 -0.03 -11.79
C ILE A 151 0.94 -0.16 -10.35
N SER A 152 2.24 -0.28 -10.19
CA SER A 152 2.92 -0.09 -8.91
C SER A 152 4.06 0.92 -9.06
N MET A 153 4.33 1.73 -8.04
CA MET A 153 5.33 2.78 -8.08
C MET A 153 6.27 2.71 -6.88
N ASN A 154 7.57 2.89 -7.11
CA ASN A 154 8.51 3.23 -6.05
C ASN A 154 8.37 4.70 -5.66
N TYR A 155 8.56 5.02 -4.39
CA TYR A 155 8.58 6.38 -3.86
C TYR A 155 9.64 6.49 -2.77
N ARG A 156 10.21 7.67 -2.56
CA ARG A 156 11.26 7.89 -1.56
C ARG A 156 10.78 7.60 -0.16
N LEU A 157 11.65 6.97 0.63
CA LEU A 157 11.38 6.45 1.96
C LEU A 157 12.30 7.08 3.02
N GLY A 158 11.91 6.97 4.28
CA GLY A 158 12.71 7.36 5.42
C GLY A 158 13.27 8.78 5.29
N VAL A 159 14.50 8.97 5.67
CA VAL A 159 15.19 10.26 5.61
C VAL A 159 15.25 10.84 4.18
N PHE A 160 15.24 10.01 3.13
CA PHE A 160 15.27 10.50 1.75
C PHE A 160 13.92 11.03 1.26
N GLY A 161 12.82 10.50 1.82
CA GLY A 161 11.46 10.86 1.44
C GLY A 161 10.79 11.89 2.35
N PHE A 162 11.23 11.99 3.62
CA PHE A 162 10.47 12.71 4.63
C PHE A 162 11.30 13.60 5.57
N PHE A 163 12.57 13.84 5.27
CA PHE A 163 13.41 14.77 6.01
C PHE A 163 12.97 16.21 5.78
N THR A 164 12.88 16.99 6.86
CA THR A 164 12.56 18.43 6.87
C THR A 164 13.78 19.26 7.26
N HIS A 165 13.80 20.49 6.78
CA HIS A 165 14.78 21.49 7.17
C HIS A 165 14.26 22.86 6.79
N ARG A 166 14.51 23.91 7.61
CA ARG A 166 14.04 25.28 7.33
C ARG A 166 14.50 25.80 5.97
N ASP A 167 15.72 25.47 5.54
CA ASP A 167 16.24 25.88 4.24
C ASP A 167 15.57 25.13 3.09
N LEU A 168 15.13 23.86 3.29
CA LEU A 168 14.32 23.13 2.32
C LEU A 168 12.96 23.81 2.12
N ALA A 169 12.32 24.22 3.20
CA ALA A 169 11.08 24.98 3.12
C ALA A 169 11.28 26.34 2.42
N ALA A 170 12.39 27.03 2.69
CA ALA A 170 12.73 28.28 2.01
C ALA A 170 13.01 28.10 0.51
N GLU A 171 13.69 26.99 0.12
CA GLU A 171 13.97 26.67 -1.30
C GLU A 171 12.71 26.29 -2.08
N SER A 172 11.67 25.78 -1.43
CA SER A 172 10.50 25.20 -2.11
C SER A 172 9.56 26.21 -2.77
N GLY A 173 9.70 27.50 -2.44
CA GLY A 173 8.77 28.54 -2.89
C GLY A 173 7.37 28.46 -2.25
N ALA A 174 6.96 27.26 -1.84
CA ALA A 174 5.70 27.00 -1.12
C ALA A 174 5.87 27.06 0.41
N LYS A 175 7.09 27.23 0.90
CA LYS A 175 7.47 27.17 2.32
C LYS A 175 7.12 25.82 2.97
N ALA A 176 7.16 24.74 2.18
CA ALA A 176 6.83 23.38 2.55
C ALA A 176 8.02 22.43 2.35
N ALA A 177 8.16 21.41 3.20
CA ALA A 177 9.23 20.41 3.10
C ALA A 177 8.79 19.08 3.73
N GLY A 178 9.53 18.00 3.47
CA GLY A 178 9.40 16.73 4.16
C GLY A 178 8.37 15.74 3.57
N ASN A 179 7.61 16.12 2.55
CA ASN A 179 6.61 15.23 1.93
C ASN A 179 7.05 14.72 0.55
N TYR A 180 8.37 14.55 0.32
CA TYR A 180 8.88 14.18 -1.00
C TYR A 180 8.38 12.82 -1.47
N GLY A 181 8.23 11.85 -0.57
CA GLY A 181 7.63 10.54 -0.89
C GLY A 181 6.18 10.63 -1.37
N LEU A 182 5.36 11.49 -0.74
CA LEU A 182 3.98 11.76 -1.18
C LEU A 182 3.94 12.54 -2.51
N LEU A 183 4.88 13.45 -2.71
CA LEU A 183 5.04 14.18 -3.97
C LEU A 183 5.48 13.24 -5.11
N ASP A 184 6.29 12.21 -4.82
CA ASP A 184 6.66 11.16 -5.77
C ASP A 184 5.43 10.36 -6.22
N GLN A 185 4.58 9.96 -5.26
CA GLN A 185 3.31 9.27 -5.56
C GLN A 185 2.41 10.15 -6.43
N MET A 186 2.30 11.44 -6.12
CA MET A 186 1.54 12.39 -6.94
C MET A 186 2.14 12.52 -8.36
N ALA A 187 3.47 12.58 -8.50
CA ALA A 187 4.13 12.62 -9.80
C ALA A 187 3.88 11.36 -10.64
N ALA A 188 3.86 10.18 -9.99
CA ALA A 188 3.50 8.92 -10.64
C ALA A 188 2.03 8.94 -11.10
N LEU A 189 1.10 9.45 -10.29
CA LEU A 189 -0.30 9.61 -10.70
C LEU A 189 -0.45 10.60 -11.87
N GLN A 190 0.32 11.68 -11.89
CA GLN A 190 0.38 12.60 -13.03
C GLN A 190 0.93 11.92 -14.28
N TRP A 191 1.93 11.03 -14.12
CA TRP A 191 2.43 10.20 -15.21
C TRP A 191 1.33 9.27 -15.73
N VAL A 192 0.53 8.65 -14.86
CA VAL A 192 -0.63 7.82 -15.22
C VAL A 192 -1.60 8.62 -16.09
N GLN A 193 -1.98 9.82 -15.67
CA GLN A 193 -2.91 10.66 -16.41
C GLN A 193 -2.41 10.96 -17.85
N ARG A 194 -1.10 11.12 -18.05
CA ARG A 194 -0.53 11.45 -19.36
C ARG A 194 -0.25 10.23 -20.25
N ASN A 195 0.00 9.04 -19.67
CA ASN A 195 0.58 7.93 -20.42
C ASN A 195 -0.26 6.65 -20.45
N ILE A 196 -1.18 6.44 -19.49
CA ILE A 196 -1.78 5.11 -19.31
C ILE A 196 -2.70 4.69 -20.45
N ALA A 197 -3.24 5.63 -21.21
CA ALA A 197 -4.03 5.35 -22.40
C ALA A 197 -3.23 4.56 -23.45
N ALA A 198 -1.91 4.79 -23.55
CA ALA A 198 -1.04 4.06 -24.46
C ALA A 198 -0.88 2.57 -24.09
N PHE A 199 -1.11 2.21 -22.82
CA PHE A 199 -1.15 0.82 -22.33
C PHE A 199 -2.56 0.23 -22.30
N GLY A 200 -3.55 0.95 -22.84
CA GLY A 200 -4.95 0.53 -22.87
C GLY A 200 -5.74 0.81 -21.59
N GLY A 201 -5.21 1.59 -20.65
CA GLY A 201 -5.92 2.06 -19.47
C GLY A 201 -6.76 3.32 -19.74
N ASP A 202 -7.75 3.58 -18.89
CA ASP A 202 -8.57 4.81 -18.93
C ASP A 202 -8.08 5.80 -17.87
N PRO A 203 -7.45 6.93 -18.25
CA PRO A 203 -7.02 7.95 -17.28
C PRO A 203 -8.19 8.61 -16.53
N GLY A 204 -9.41 8.52 -17.05
CA GLY A 204 -10.64 8.96 -16.38
C GLY A 204 -11.20 7.92 -15.38
N ASN A 205 -10.58 6.75 -15.23
CA ASN A 205 -11.06 5.69 -14.36
C ASN A 205 -9.91 5.05 -13.56
N VAL A 206 -9.26 5.87 -12.75
CA VAL A 206 -8.10 5.51 -11.90
C VAL A 206 -8.57 5.28 -10.47
N THR A 207 -8.19 4.16 -9.88
CA THR A 207 -8.37 3.82 -8.46
C THR A 207 -7.00 3.73 -7.82
N ILE A 208 -6.75 4.52 -6.80
CA ILE A 208 -5.56 4.38 -5.94
C ILE A 208 -5.86 3.36 -4.86
N PHE A 209 -4.90 2.48 -4.57
CA PHE A 209 -5.03 1.52 -3.48
C PHE A 209 -3.69 1.27 -2.80
N GLY A 210 -3.72 0.93 -1.52
CA GLY A 210 -2.50 0.71 -0.75
C GLY A 210 -2.78 0.10 0.60
N GLU A 211 -1.76 -0.55 1.14
CA GLU A 211 -1.80 -1.22 2.44
C GLU A 211 -0.87 -0.51 3.43
N SER A 212 -1.24 -0.49 4.74
CA SER A 212 -0.41 0.09 5.80
C SER A 212 -0.02 1.54 5.49
N ALA A 213 1.26 1.89 5.48
CA ALA A 213 1.75 3.21 5.06
C ALA A 213 1.26 3.62 3.66
N GLY A 214 1.00 2.65 2.77
CA GLY A 214 0.35 2.88 1.47
C GLY A 214 -1.09 3.35 1.63
N SER A 215 -1.86 2.78 2.55
CA SER A 215 -3.21 3.22 2.89
C SER A 215 -3.21 4.60 3.57
N PHE A 216 -2.23 4.87 4.45
CA PHE A 216 -1.98 6.23 4.97
C PHE A 216 -1.75 7.22 3.83
N SER A 217 -0.97 6.82 2.81
CA SER A 217 -0.75 7.64 1.61
C SER A 217 -2.04 7.86 0.83
N VAL A 218 -2.88 6.84 0.67
CA VAL A 218 -4.20 6.96 0.00
C VAL A 218 -5.06 8.00 0.70
N SER A 219 -5.19 7.93 2.04
CA SER A 219 -5.95 8.92 2.82
C SER A 219 -5.36 10.33 2.74
N ALA A 220 -4.02 10.46 2.68
CA ALA A 220 -3.33 11.73 2.50
C ALA A 220 -3.56 12.33 1.09
N LEU A 221 -3.52 11.49 0.04
CA LEU A 221 -3.86 11.90 -1.32
C LEU A 221 -5.32 12.33 -1.45
N MET A 222 -6.25 11.65 -0.76
CA MET A 222 -7.65 12.08 -0.70
C MET A 222 -7.80 13.45 -0.01
N ALA A 223 -7.00 13.74 1.01
CA ALA A 223 -7.03 15.02 1.72
C ALA A 223 -6.33 16.15 0.93
N SER A 224 -5.37 15.83 0.05
CA SER A 224 -4.56 16.82 -0.63
C SER A 224 -5.33 17.51 -1.78
N PRO A 225 -5.44 18.85 -1.78
CA PRO A 225 -6.02 19.59 -2.90
C PRO A 225 -5.16 19.47 -4.17
N ARG A 226 -3.85 19.17 -4.02
CA ARG A 226 -2.91 18.99 -5.14
C ARG A 226 -3.14 17.69 -5.92
N ALA A 227 -3.78 16.70 -5.31
CA ALA A 227 -4.10 15.43 -5.93
C ALA A 227 -5.47 15.41 -6.62
N LYS A 228 -6.19 16.57 -6.64
CA LYS A 228 -7.52 16.68 -7.24
C LYS A 228 -7.53 16.28 -8.71
N GLY A 229 -8.43 15.35 -9.04
CA GLY A 229 -8.63 14.84 -10.41
C GLY A 229 -7.65 13.78 -10.87
N LEU A 230 -6.63 13.41 -10.07
CA LEU A 230 -5.66 12.39 -10.42
C LEU A 230 -6.19 10.95 -10.27
N PHE A 231 -7.27 10.77 -9.51
CA PHE A 231 -7.96 9.49 -9.31
C PHE A 231 -9.46 9.71 -9.10
N GLN A 232 -10.24 8.66 -9.31
CA GLN A 232 -11.71 8.68 -9.22
C GLN A 232 -12.26 7.75 -8.14
N LYS A 233 -11.41 6.88 -7.55
CA LYS A 233 -11.77 5.94 -6.48
C LYS A 233 -10.58 5.67 -5.60
N ALA A 234 -10.82 5.22 -4.37
CA ALA A 234 -9.80 4.89 -3.40
C ALA A 234 -10.10 3.58 -2.68
N ILE A 235 -9.04 2.78 -2.42
CA ILE A 235 -9.12 1.60 -1.56
C ILE A 235 -8.03 1.74 -0.49
N GLY A 236 -8.41 1.56 0.78
CA GLY A 236 -7.49 1.58 1.91
C GLY A 236 -7.47 0.24 2.63
N GLU A 237 -6.29 -0.37 2.67
CA GLU A 237 -6.05 -1.66 3.31
C GLU A 237 -5.20 -1.43 4.57
N SER A 238 -5.80 -1.61 5.76
CA SER A 238 -5.10 -1.51 7.06
C SER A 238 -4.32 -0.22 7.26
N GLY A 239 -5.02 0.93 7.39
CA GLY A 239 -4.37 2.19 7.72
C GLY A 239 -5.04 3.46 7.21
N ALA A 240 -4.92 4.52 7.99
CA ALA A 240 -5.28 5.88 7.57
C ALA A 240 -4.59 6.94 8.43
N ALA A 241 -4.31 8.10 7.86
CA ALA A 241 -3.69 9.22 8.56
C ALA A 241 -4.74 10.07 9.33
N PHE A 242 -5.58 9.42 10.12
CA PHE A 242 -6.62 10.07 10.93
C PHE A 242 -6.23 10.23 12.39
N TYR A 243 -6.08 9.13 13.05
CA TYR A 243 -5.50 9.02 14.38
C TYR A 243 -4.58 7.81 14.34
N SER A 244 -3.34 8.01 14.58
CA SER A 244 -2.40 6.91 14.70
C SER A 244 -1.45 7.23 15.84
N HIS A 245 -1.37 6.33 16.81
CA HIS A 245 -0.43 6.42 17.89
C HIS A 245 1.01 6.30 17.37
N ASP A 246 1.21 5.43 16.38
CA ASP A 246 2.55 5.06 15.89
C ASP A 246 3.01 5.89 14.67
N LEU A 247 2.07 6.45 13.90
CA LEU A 247 2.36 7.18 12.66
C LEU A 247 1.66 8.56 12.61
N PRO A 248 1.88 9.45 13.60
CA PRO A 248 1.28 10.77 13.57
C PRO A 248 1.89 11.64 12.46
N PHE A 249 1.06 12.39 11.73
CA PHE A 249 1.51 13.43 10.80
C PHE A 249 1.62 14.74 11.56
N LEU A 250 2.81 15.02 12.06
CA LEU A 250 3.08 16.21 12.86
C LEU A 250 3.06 17.50 12.00
N PRO A 251 2.80 18.67 12.59
CA PRO A 251 3.02 19.96 11.92
C PRO A 251 4.47 20.10 11.45
N LEU A 252 4.69 20.78 10.32
CA LEU A 252 6.02 21.00 9.71
C LEU A 252 7.06 21.51 10.74
N ARG A 253 6.68 22.49 11.58
CA ARG A 253 7.58 23.07 12.56
C ARG A 253 8.09 22.03 13.56
N GLU A 254 7.22 21.17 14.07
CA GLU A 254 7.60 20.10 15.00
C GLU A 254 8.53 19.09 14.32
N ARG A 255 8.24 18.74 13.05
CA ARG A 255 9.13 17.89 12.24
C ARG A 255 10.49 18.54 12.01
N GLU A 256 10.56 19.83 11.72
CA GLU A 256 11.82 20.56 11.56
C GLU A 256 12.67 20.54 12.84
N GLU A 257 12.05 20.60 14.02
CA GLU A 257 12.74 20.51 15.32
C GLU A 257 13.31 19.09 15.56
N GLU A 258 12.52 18.02 15.26
CA GLU A 258 12.97 16.63 15.37
C GLU A 258 14.10 16.33 14.36
N ASP A 259 13.98 16.75 13.12
CA ASP A 259 14.94 16.49 12.07
C ASP A 259 16.23 17.33 12.23
N ALA A 260 16.15 18.53 12.82
CA ALA A 260 17.31 19.31 13.22
C ALA A 260 18.10 18.59 14.34
N ASN A 261 17.39 18.00 15.32
CA ASN A 261 18.03 17.18 16.35
C ASN A 261 18.74 15.95 15.74
N PHE A 262 18.12 15.28 14.77
CA PHE A 262 18.78 14.20 14.02
C PHE A 262 20.08 14.70 13.35
N ALA A 263 20.01 15.78 12.58
CA ALA A 263 21.16 16.32 11.86
C ALA A 263 22.32 16.68 12.80
N GLU A 264 22.02 17.27 13.96
CA GLU A 264 23.02 17.67 14.95
C GLU A 264 23.54 16.48 15.76
N SER A 265 22.67 15.62 16.30
CA SER A 265 23.06 14.56 17.24
C SER A 265 23.64 13.32 16.55
N ALA A 266 23.14 12.95 15.35
CA ALA A 266 23.59 11.76 14.64
C ALA A 266 24.69 12.05 13.61
N LEU A 267 24.72 13.26 13.02
CA LEU A 267 25.61 13.61 11.93
C LEU A 267 26.59 14.73 12.27
N ALA A 268 26.41 15.44 13.38
CA ALA A 268 27.15 16.65 13.77
C ALA A 268 27.15 17.74 12.67
N LEU A 269 26.04 17.86 11.92
CA LEU A 269 25.84 18.79 10.81
C LEU A 269 24.58 19.64 11.05
N LYS A 270 24.63 20.90 10.58
CA LYS A 270 23.49 21.82 10.60
C LYS A 270 23.15 22.36 9.23
N GLU A 271 24.16 22.51 8.37
CA GLU A 271 24.03 23.15 7.08
C GLU A 271 23.44 22.20 6.04
N LEU A 272 22.37 22.59 5.37
CA LEU A 272 21.69 21.79 4.36
C LEU A 272 22.63 21.32 3.23
N ALA A 273 23.58 22.18 2.80
CA ALA A 273 24.53 21.84 1.77
C ALA A 273 25.45 20.68 2.18
N ALA A 274 25.89 20.66 3.45
CA ALA A 274 26.72 19.58 4.00
C ALA A 274 25.92 18.28 4.14
N LEU A 275 24.67 18.34 4.60
CA LEU A 275 23.76 17.21 4.69
C LEU A 275 23.47 16.60 3.29
N ARG A 276 23.23 17.45 2.29
CA ARG A 276 23.00 17.04 0.90
C ARG A 276 24.21 16.36 0.25
N ALA A 277 25.42 16.75 0.67
CA ALA A 277 26.68 16.20 0.16
C ALA A 277 27.08 14.85 0.78
N LEU A 278 26.39 14.39 1.82
CA LEU A 278 26.68 13.10 2.46
C LEU A 278 26.45 11.94 1.48
N PRO A 279 27.31 10.90 1.50
CA PRO A 279 27.00 9.62 0.87
C PRO A 279 25.65 9.07 1.36
N ALA A 280 24.86 8.52 0.47
CA ALA A 280 23.53 8.01 0.79
C ALA A 280 23.56 6.94 1.89
N GLU A 281 24.55 6.05 1.86
CA GLU A 281 24.74 4.98 2.84
C GLU A 281 24.99 5.53 4.25
N LYS A 282 25.80 6.60 4.39
CA LYS A 282 26.04 7.25 5.69
C LYS A 282 24.80 7.92 6.26
N LEU A 283 24.03 8.57 5.38
CA LEU A 283 22.77 9.19 5.78
C LEU A 283 21.76 8.14 6.22
N LEU A 284 21.67 7.03 5.46
CA LEU A 284 20.80 5.90 5.79
C LEU A 284 21.20 5.27 7.14
N GLU A 285 22.47 4.94 7.32
CA GLU A 285 23.00 4.34 8.56
C GLU A 285 22.65 5.19 9.78
N ALA A 286 22.91 6.49 9.73
CA ALA A 286 22.59 7.41 10.81
C ALA A 286 21.07 7.46 11.11
N SER A 287 20.24 7.41 10.07
CA SER A 287 18.77 7.47 10.19
C SER A 287 18.15 6.21 10.80
N LEU A 288 18.87 5.09 10.76
CA LEU A 288 18.41 3.79 11.28
C LEU A 288 18.97 3.47 12.69
N ARG A 289 19.60 4.46 13.35
CA ARG A 289 20.15 4.25 14.69
C ARG A 289 19.07 3.79 15.67
N GLU A 290 19.39 2.76 16.43
CA GLU A 290 18.55 2.20 17.49
C GLU A 290 19.21 2.35 18.85
N GLU A 291 18.42 2.61 19.88
CA GLU A 291 18.83 2.61 21.29
C GLU A 291 17.84 1.75 22.08
N ASN A 292 18.34 0.81 22.87
CA ASN A 292 17.51 -0.13 23.63
C ASN A 292 16.51 -0.94 22.77
N GLY A 293 16.84 -1.18 21.49
CA GLY A 293 15.98 -1.91 20.56
C GLY A 293 14.87 -1.07 19.94
N GLU A 294 14.84 0.23 20.21
CA GLU A 294 13.88 1.16 19.61
C GLU A 294 14.61 2.13 18.67
N ARG A 295 13.94 2.50 17.57
CA ARG A 295 14.48 3.47 16.63
C ARG A 295 14.43 4.87 17.20
N VAL A 296 15.57 5.58 17.14
CA VAL A 296 15.72 6.93 17.71
C VAL A 296 15.08 7.99 16.82
N PHE A 297 15.17 7.83 15.48
CA PHE A 297 14.72 8.83 14.54
C PHE A 297 13.59 8.29 13.66
N HIS A 298 12.59 9.15 13.43
CA HIS A 298 11.40 8.80 12.66
C HIS A 298 11.15 9.82 11.55
N PHE A 299 11.25 9.40 10.29
CA PHE A 299 10.98 10.24 9.13
C PHE A 299 9.64 9.85 8.53
N ARG A 300 8.68 10.76 8.58
CA ARG A 300 7.28 10.50 8.25
C ARG A 300 6.65 11.70 7.54
N PRO A 301 5.52 11.53 6.83
CA PRO A 301 4.76 12.65 6.31
C PRO A 301 4.39 13.66 7.39
N ASN A 302 4.18 14.91 6.98
CA ASN A 302 3.85 16.00 7.88
C ASN A 302 2.76 16.92 7.30
N VAL A 303 2.17 17.75 8.16
CA VAL A 303 1.25 18.83 7.75
C VAL A 303 2.08 20.03 7.35
N ASP A 304 2.37 20.17 6.05
CA ASP A 304 3.34 21.11 5.50
C ASP A 304 2.77 22.45 5.01
N GLY A 305 1.43 22.58 5.02
CA GLY A 305 0.75 23.79 4.54
C GLY A 305 0.56 23.85 3.02
N ASP A 306 1.12 22.92 2.23
CA ASP A 306 1.04 22.86 0.77
C ASP A 306 0.42 21.54 0.27
N PHE A 307 1.12 20.42 0.44
CA PHE A 307 0.56 19.10 0.11
C PHE A 307 -0.60 18.76 1.06
N LEU A 308 -0.40 18.94 2.35
CA LEU A 308 -1.42 18.89 3.40
C LEU A 308 -1.55 20.27 4.04
N PRO A 309 -2.54 21.10 3.61
CA PRO A 309 -2.71 22.45 4.15
C PRO A 309 -3.12 22.46 5.63
N GLU A 310 -3.76 21.39 6.10
CA GLU A 310 -4.20 21.19 7.48
C GLU A 310 -4.13 19.70 7.83
N ALA A 311 -4.34 19.37 9.11
CA ALA A 311 -4.50 17.98 9.53
C ALA A 311 -5.63 17.28 8.76
N ILE A 312 -5.39 16.04 8.32
CA ILE A 312 -6.32 15.27 7.49
C ILE A 312 -7.73 15.18 8.10
N PRO A 313 -7.90 14.89 9.42
CA PRO A 313 -9.23 14.91 10.01
C PRO A 313 -9.97 16.26 9.88
N ALA A 314 -9.26 17.39 9.95
CA ALA A 314 -9.85 18.71 9.79
C ALA A 314 -10.32 18.97 8.35
N ILE A 315 -9.53 18.53 7.34
CA ILE A 315 -9.89 18.61 5.93
C ILE A 315 -11.19 17.84 5.65
N PHE A 316 -11.28 16.60 6.16
CA PHE A 316 -12.49 15.78 5.99
C PHE A 316 -13.69 16.35 6.77
N ALA A 317 -13.51 16.82 8.00
CA ALA A 317 -14.60 17.44 8.77
C ALA A 317 -15.21 18.64 8.07
N GLN A 318 -14.44 19.34 7.24
CA GLN A 318 -14.88 20.48 6.43
C GLN A 318 -15.40 20.08 5.03
N GLY A 319 -15.39 18.77 4.68
CA GLY A 319 -15.82 18.28 3.37
C GLY A 319 -14.93 18.73 2.21
N ARG A 320 -13.64 19.03 2.48
CA ARG A 320 -12.68 19.54 1.47
C ARG A 320 -11.81 18.45 0.83
N GLN A 321 -12.00 17.19 1.23
CA GLN A 321 -11.32 16.05 0.62
C GLN A 321 -11.73 15.84 -0.84
N ASN A 322 -10.93 15.12 -1.60
CA ASN A 322 -11.33 14.57 -2.88
C ASN A 322 -12.42 13.51 -2.63
N ASP A 323 -13.68 13.90 -2.83
CA ASP A 323 -14.86 13.08 -2.53
C ASP A 323 -15.07 12.03 -3.62
N VAL A 324 -14.49 10.84 -3.40
CA VAL A 324 -14.56 9.69 -4.30
C VAL A 324 -15.10 8.47 -3.56
N PRO A 325 -15.66 7.45 -4.26
CA PRO A 325 -16.02 6.17 -3.67
C PRO A 325 -14.84 5.57 -2.93
N LEU A 326 -15.09 5.06 -1.72
CA LEU A 326 -14.08 4.50 -0.82
C LEU A 326 -14.43 3.06 -0.43
N LEU A 327 -13.50 2.15 -0.63
CA LEU A 327 -13.51 0.82 -0.06
C LEU A 327 -12.37 0.74 0.96
N GLY A 328 -12.65 0.30 2.20
CA GLY A 328 -11.59 0.20 3.19
C GLY A 328 -11.87 -0.87 4.24
N GLY A 329 -10.81 -1.31 4.88
CA GLY A 329 -10.89 -2.33 5.91
C GLY A 329 -9.53 -2.67 6.49
N TRP A 330 -9.49 -3.74 7.27
CA TRP A 330 -8.29 -4.21 7.96
C TRP A 330 -8.37 -5.70 8.25
N ASN A 331 -7.29 -6.26 8.73
CA ASN A 331 -7.20 -7.67 9.08
C ASN A 331 -7.66 -7.91 10.51
N ARG A 332 -8.18 -9.10 10.77
CA ARG A 332 -8.73 -9.44 12.10
C ARG A 332 -7.67 -9.41 13.20
N ASP A 333 -6.44 -9.82 12.89
CA ASP A 333 -5.37 -10.05 13.85
C ASP A 333 -4.23 -9.02 13.66
N GLU A 334 -4.58 -7.71 13.62
CA GLU A 334 -3.63 -6.61 13.44
C GLU A 334 -2.73 -6.39 14.66
N GLY A 335 -3.17 -6.77 15.85
CA GLY A 335 -2.45 -6.62 17.09
C GLY A 335 -1.92 -7.94 17.64
N HIS A 336 -0.89 -7.84 18.45
CA HIS A 336 -0.35 -8.97 19.20
C HIS A 336 -0.01 -8.57 20.63
N PHE A 337 -0.88 -8.96 21.56
CA PHE A 337 -0.65 -8.74 22.98
C PHE A 337 0.21 -9.87 23.56
N SER A 338 1.20 -9.50 24.35
CA SER A 338 1.98 -10.42 25.18
C SER A 338 2.06 -9.87 26.60
N PRO A 339 1.57 -10.61 27.62
CA PRO A 339 1.65 -10.14 29.00
C PRO A 339 3.10 -9.88 29.43
N ALA A 340 3.38 -8.66 29.90
CA ALA A 340 4.68 -8.32 30.43
C ALA A 340 4.95 -9.03 31.77
N ASN A 341 6.17 -9.50 32.01
CA ASN A 341 6.64 -9.99 33.31
C ASN A 341 5.82 -11.12 33.94
N GLY A 342 5.23 -12.01 33.11
CA GLY A 342 4.46 -13.17 33.63
C GLY A 342 3.14 -12.80 34.32
N LYS A 343 2.60 -11.60 34.13
CA LYS A 343 1.28 -11.19 34.60
C LYS A 343 0.20 -12.00 33.85
N SER A 344 -0.94 -12.23 34.48
CA SER A 344 -2.12 -12.76 33.77
C SER A 344 -2.74 -11.70 32.85
N ALA A 345 -3.51 -12.12 31.84
CA ALA A 345 -4.26 -11.22 30.97
C ALA A 345 -5.22 -10.33 31.78
N THR A 346 -5.87 -10.89 32.80
CA THR A 346 -6.77 -10.14 33.71
C THR A 346 -6.04 -9.00 34.42
N ALA A 347 -4.85 -9.24 34.97
CA ALA A 347 -4.06 -8.20 35.65
C ALA A 347 -3.60 -7.12 34.66
N SER A 348 -3.14 -7.53 33.49
CA SER A 348 -2.69 -6.64 32.40
C SER A 348 -3.84 -5.78 31.85
N ALA A 349 -5.03 -6.37 31.66
CA ALA A 349 -6.21 -5.63 31.19
C ALA A 349 -6.63 -4.54 32.18
N ARG A 350 -6.64 -4.84 33.49
CA ARG A 350 -6.98 -3.86 34.53
C ARG A 350 -5.96 -2.72 34.59
N GLU A 351 -4.67 -3.05 34.63
CA GLU A 351 -3.60 -2.06 34.65
C GLU A 351 -3.66 -1.12 33.43
N LYS A 352 -3.84 -1.69 32.24
CA LYS A 352 -3.99 -0.93 31.00
C LYS A 352 -5.22 -0.04 31.03
N ALA A 353 -6.36 -0.59 31.47
CA ALA A 353 -7.60 0.15 31.59
C ALA A 353 -7.50 1.33 32.55
N GLU A 354 -6.88 1.15 33.72
CA GLU A 354 -6.68 2.20 34.72
C GLU A 354 -5.73 3.28 34.22
N LYS A 355 -4.62 2.87 33.61
CA LYS A 355 -3.59 3.77 33.10
C LYS A 355 -4.09 4.65 31.93
N GLU A 356 -4.79 4.05 30.96
CA GLU A 356 -5.15 4.74 29.71
C GLU A 356 -6.53 5.41 29.80
N PHE A 357 -7.48 4.85 30.53
CA PHE A 357 -8.87 5.29 30.54
C PHE A 357 -9.37 5.84 31.89
N GLY A 358 -8.61 5.68 32.98
CA GLY A 358 -8.93 6.26 34.28
C GLY A 358 -10.36 5.96 34.75
N THR A 359 -11.20 6.98 34.91
CA THR A 359 -12.60 6.83 35.36
C THR A 359 -13.48 6.04 34.36
N ARG A 360 -13.04 5.84 33.13
CA ARG A 360 -13.74 5.04 32.10
C ARG A 360 -13.20 3.61 31.97
N SER A 361 -12.32 3.17 32.85
CA SER A 361 -11.73 1.82 32.84
C SER A 361 -12.77 0.70 32.84
N ALA A 362 -13.86 0.86 33.60
CA ALA A 362 -14.95 -0.13 33.65
C ALA A 362 -15.65 -0.28 32.28
N GLU A 363 -15.81 0.80 31.53
CA GLU A 363 -16.40 0.77 30.19
C GLU A 363 -15.47 0.07 29.20
N PHE A 364 -14.17 0.37 29.24
CA PHE A 364 -13.15 -0.33 28.46
C PHE A 364 -13.20 -1.85 28.71
N LEU A 365 -13.14 -2.26 29.98
CA LEU A 365 -13.16 -3.68 30.36
C LEU A 365 -14.44 -4.41 29.93
N ARG A 366 -15.56 -3.71 29.81
CA ARG A 366 -16.79 -4.26 29.25
C ARG A 366 -16.71 -4.48 27.74
N LEU A 367 -16.07 -3.57 27.01
CA LEU A 367 -15.96 -3.63 25.55
C LEU A 367 -14.86 -4.59 25.08
N TYR A 368 -13.78 -4.69 25.84
CA TYR A 368 -12.67 -5.61 25.64
C TYR A 368 -12.69 -6.70 26.72
N SER A 369 -13.81 -7.43 26.78
CA SER A 369 -14.08 -8.43 27.80
C SER A 369 -13.70 -9.83 27.33
N GLY A 370 -13.52 -10.74 28.31
CA GLY A 370 -13.35 -12.17 28.09
C GLY A 370 -13.86 -12.97 29.28
N THR A 371 -14.27 -14.21 29.07
CA THR A 371 -14.76 -15.13 30.11
C THR A 371 -13.65 -16.02 30.65
N SER A 372 -12.52 -16.07 29.97
CA SER A 372 -11.31 -16.81 30.32
C SER A 372 -10.07 -15.95 30.11
N GLU A 373 -8.91 -16.36 30.65
CA GLU A 373 -7.62 -15.69 30.39
C GLU A 373 -7.31 -15.66 28.89
N THR A 374 -7.61 -16.72 28.14
CA THR A 374 -7.43 -16.78 26.69
C THR A 374 -8.33 -15.79 25.95
N ASP A 375 -9.58 -15.61 26.37
CA ASP A 375 -10.47 -14.60 25.77
C ASP A 375 -9.98 -13.18 26.06
N LEU A 376 -9.42 -12.95 27.24
CA LEU A 376 -8.83 -11.67 27.61
C LEU A 376 -7.54 -11.37 26.84
N ASP A 377 -6.66 -12.35 26.67
CA ASP A 377 -5.47 -12.22 25.81
C ASP A 377 -5.89 -11.83 24.39
N ARG A 378 -6.94 -12.47 23.88
CA ARG A 378 -7.50 -12.15 22.57
C ARG A 378 -8.05 -10.73 22.52
N SER A 379 -8.84 -10.32 23.50
CA SER A 379 -9.41 -8.96 23.58
C SER A 379 -8.35 -7.88 23.71
N LEU A 380 -7.25 -8.16 24.42
CA LEU A 380 -6.11 -7.24 24.50
C LEU A 380 -5.34 -7.18 23.18
N SER A 381 -5.19 -8.30 22.47
CA SER A 381 -4.63 -8.30 21.12
C SER A 381 -5.51 -7.51 20.14
N ASP A 382 -6.83 -7.64 20.22
CA ASP A 382 -7.77 -6.80 19.46
C ASP A 382 -7.55 -5.31 19.77
N PHE A 383 -7.38 -4.94 21.05
CA PHE A 383 -7.13 -3.57 21.44
C PHE A 383 -5.79 -3.03 20.91
N GLU A 384 -4.71 -3.83 20.95
CA GLU A 384 -3.43 -3.46 20.31
C GLU A 384 -3.61 -3.22 18.79
N GLY A 385 -4.38 -4.07 18.12
CA GLY A 385 -4.72 -3.88 16.70
C GLY A 385 -5.56 -2.63 16.45
N ASP A 386 -6.50 -2.33 17.35
CA ASP A 386 -7.31 -1.11 17.28
C ASP A 386 -6.44 0.15 17.45
N GLN A 387 -5.46 0.14 18.37
CA GLN A 387 -4.50 1.23 18.55
C GLN A 387 -3.57 1.39 17.34
N PHE A 388 -3.08 0.27 16.81
CA PHE A 388 -2.13 0.25 15.72
C PHE A 388 -2.74 0.78 14.42
N ILE A 389 -3.89 0.22 13.98
CA ILE A 389 -4.35 0.47 12.61
C ILE A 389 -5.88 0.53 12.44
N ALA A 390 -6.65 -0.31 13.18
CA ALA A 390 -8.07 -0.50 12.88
C ALA A 390 -8.89 0.75 13.19
N PHE A 391 -8.65 1.41 14.33
CA PHE A 391 -9.35 2.63 14.69
C PHE A 391 -9.12 3.77 13.71
N SER A 392 -7.88 3.98 13.25
CA SER A 392 -7.58 5.03 12.28
C SER A 392 -8.28 4.78 10.94
N THR A 393 -8.33 3.52 10.49
CA THR A 393 -9.05 3.12 9.27
C THR A 393 -10.55 3.31 9.43
N TRP A 394 -11.12 2.84 10.55
CA TRP A 394 -12.54 3.05 10.86
C TRP A 394 -12.90 4.54 10.88
N LYS A 395 -12.07 5.36 11.51
CA LYS A 395 -12.29 6.81 11.61
C LYS A 395 -12.31 7.49 10.24
N TRP A 396 -11.45 7.07 9.34
CA TRP A 396 -11.44 7.56 7.96
C TRP A 396 -12.74 7.21 7.21
N LEU A 397 -13.22 5.95 7.33
CA LEU A 397 -14.48 5.51 6.72
C LEU A 397 -15.68 6.33 7.25
N GLU A 398 -15.74 6.54 8.58
CA GLU A 398 -16.76 7.37 9.23
C GLU A 398 -16.69 8.84 8.74
N ALA A 399 -15.49 9.40 8.64
CA ALA A 399 -15.29 10.77 8.17
C ALA A 399 -15.74 10.91 6.72
N GLN A 400 -15.36 9.99 5.81
CA GLN A 400 -15.81 9.98 4.43
C GLN A 400 -17.33 9.83 4.32
N LYS A 401 -17.93 8.94 5.14
CA LYS A 401 -19.39 8.75 5.16
C LYS A 401 -20.14 9.96 5.68
N THR A 402 -19.57 10.69 6.64
CA THR A 402 -20.21 11.84 7.28
C THR A 402 -20.12 13.10 6.42
N SER A 403 -18.97 13.38 5.81
CA SER A 403 -18.71 14.63 5.10
C SER A 403 -18.76 14.50 3.58
N GLY A 404 -18.56 13.27 3.04
CA GLY A 404 -18.63 12.98 1.62
C GLY A 404 -20.04 12.60 1.15
N LYS A 405 -20.20 12.51 -0.18
CA LYS A 405 -21.45 12.09 -0.85
C LYS A 405 -21.31 10.73 -1.52
N GLN A 406 -20.07 10.24 -1.63
CA GLN A 406 -19.78 9.02 -2.33
C GLN A 406 -20.00 7.79 -1.43
N VAL A 407 -20.20 6.64 -2.08
CA VAL A 407 -20.42 5.37 -1.41
C VAL A 407 -19.16 4.91 -0.68
N VAL A 408 -19.35 4.31 0.48
CA VAL A 408 -18.29 3.67 1.28
C VAL A 408 -18.61 2.20 1.43
N TYR A 409 -17.61 1.34 1.30
CA TYR A 409 -17.66 -0.09 1.58
C TYR A 409 -16.62 -0.44 2.65
N ARG A 410 -16.98 -1.36 3.56
CA ARG A 410 -16.08 -1.79 4.63
C ARG A 410 -15.89 -3.30 4.62
N TYR A 411 -14.63 -3.77 4.83
CA TYR A 411 -14.31 -5.18 5.02
C TYR A 411 -13.53 -5.42 6.32
N ARG A 412 -13.48 -6.69 6.72
CA ARG A 412 -12.49 -7.25 7.61
C ARG A 412 -11.97 -8.54 6.98
N PHE A 413 -10.66 -8.66 6.83
CA PHE A 413 -10.04 -9.88 6.34
C PHE A 413 -9.86 -10.85 7.52
N ASP A 414 -10.61 -11.96 7.48
CA ASP A 414 -10.71 -12.92 8.57
C ASP A 414 -9.99 -14.24 8.30
N GLN A 415 -9.41 -14.42 7.10
CA GLN A 415 -8.77 -15.66 6.72
C GLN A 415 -7.41 -15.79 7.40
N PRO A 416 -7.25 -16.74 8.36
CA PRO A 416 -5.97 -16.98 8.97
C PRO A 416 -5.00 -17.60 7.95
N LEU A 417 -3.77 -17.05 7.87
CA LEU A 417 -2.70 -17.68 7.13
C LEU A 417 -2.12 -18.83 7.94
N ALA A 418 -1.88 -19.96 7.28
CA ALA A 418 -1.12 -21.03 7.87
C ALA A 418 0.34 -20.58 8.05
N SER A 419 0.84 -20.57 9.29
CA SER A 419 2.24 -20.29 9.58
C SER A 419 3.03 -21.59 9.65
N THR A 420 4.17 -21.65 8.97
CA THR A 420 5.17 -22.72 9.16
C THR A 420 6.02 -22.45 10.41
N ASP A 421 6.05 -21.24 10.89
CA ASP A 421 6.72 -20.82 12.11
C ASP A 421 5.71 -20.80 13.27
N LYS A 422 5.83 -21.78 14.17
CA LYS A 422 4.96 -21.92 15.35
C LYS A 422 5.10 -20.76 16.35
N THR A 423 6.12 -19.93 16.21
CA THR A 423 6.35 -18.76 17.07
C THR A 423 5.67 -17.50 16.52
N LYS A 424 5.35 -17.48 15.22
CA LYS A 424 4.51 -16.44 14.62
C LYS A 424 3.08 -16.97 14.60
N GLY A 425 2.20 -16.33 15.34
CA GLY A 425 0.80 -16.74 15.45
C GLY A 425 0.17 -17.01 14.08
N SER A 426 -0.59 -18.11 13.96
CA SER A 426 -1.46 -18.34 12.83
C SER A 426 -2.66 -17.39 12.96
N GLY A 427 -2.79 -16.41 12.07
CA GLY A 427 -3.89 -15.46 12.10
C GLY A 427 -4.02 -14.69 10.79
N ALA A 428 -5.04 -13.86 10.71
CA ALA A 428 -5.18 -12.83 9.69
C ALA A 428 -4.37 -11.59 10.15
N TYR A 429 -3.02 -11.74 10.18
CA TYR A 429 -2.11 -10.72 10.68
C TYR A 429 -1.97 -9.54 9.68
N HIS A 430 -1.34 -8.46 10.12
CA HIS A 430 -1.09 -7.27 9.29
C HIS A 430 -0.45 -7.61 7.94
N SER A 431 -0.99 -7.10 6.86
CA SER A 431 -0.58 -7.32 5.46
C SER A 431 -0.83 -8.74 4.89
N ALA A 432 -1.58 -9.61 5.60
CA ALA A 432 -1.83 -10.99 5.16
C ALA A 432 -2.79 -11.08 3.95
N GLU A 433 -3.55 -10.04 3.66
CA GLU A 433 -4.48 -9.98 2.53
C GLU A 433 -3.83 -9.66 1.19
N ILE A 434 -2.61 -9.09 1.18
CA ILE A 434 -1.94 -8.63 -0.04
C ILE A 434 -1.82 -9.74 -1.07
N GLU A 435 -1.36 -10.93 -0.69
CA GLU A 435 -1.23 -12.07 -1.59
C GLU A 435 -2.56 -12.50 -2.18
N TYR A 436 -3.67 -12.35 -1.43
CA TYR A 436 -5.02 -12.65 -1.92
C TYR A 436 -5.50 -11.60 -2.92
N VAL A 437 -5.30 -10.32 -2.65
CA VAL A 437 -5.67 -9.21 -3.54
C VAL A 437 -4.92 -9.29 -4.87
N PHE A 438 -3.62 -9.60 -4.84
CA PHE A 438 -2.79 -9.70 -6.04
C PHE A 438 -2.85 -11.09 -6.71
N GLY A 439 -3.48 -12.10 -6.07
CA GLY A 439 -3.50 -13.46 -6.58
C GLY A 439 -2.14 -14.14 -6.57
N GLN A 440 -1.27 -13.74 -5.64
CA GLN A 440 0.14 -14.16 -5.54
C GLN A 440 0.39 -15.09 -4.35
N LEU A 441 -0.55 -15.97 -4.03
CA LEU A 441 -0.42 -16.92 -2.91
C LEU A 441 0.86 -17.77 -3.00
N ASP A 442 1.28 -18.14 -4.22
CA ASP A 442 2.49 -18.93 -4.44
C ASP A 442 3.81 -18.14 -4.21
N SER A 443 3.72 -16.83 -3.92
CA SER A 443 4.88 -16.02 -3.54
C SER A 443 5.46 -16.38 -2.16
N LYS A 444 4.65 -17.05 -1.33
CA LYS A 444 5.04 -17.57 -0.01
C LYS A 444 4.93 -19.09 -0.01
N ALA A 445 5.92 -19.77 0.58
CA ALA A 445 5.90 -21.23 0.76
C ALA A 445 4.97 -21.63 1.93
N LEU A 446 3.69 -21.30 1.83
CA LEU A 446 2.66 -21.64 2.81
C LEU A 446 1.70 -22.68 2.24
N PRO A 447 1.09 -23.54 3.09
CA PRO A 447 0.21 -24.62 2.66
C PRO A 447 -1.21 -24.09 2.30
N PHE A 448 -1.29 -23.21 1.29
CA PHE A 448 -2.56 -22.68 0.81
C PHE A 448 -3.44 -23.80 0.22
N ARG A 449 -4.71 -23.80 0.62
CA ARG A 449 -5.72 -24.77 0.20
C ARG A 449 -6.49 -24.26 -1.02
N ALA A 450 -7.34 -25.12 -1.59
CA ALA A 450 -8.22 -24.73 -2.70
C ALA A 450 -9.20 -23.60 -2.33
N GLU A 451 -9.66 -23.57 -1.07
CA GLU A 451 -10.54 -22.54 -0.53
C GLU A 451 -9.84 -21.17 -0.47
N ASP A 452 -8.57 -21.15 -0.10
CA ASP A 452 -7.75 -19.92 -0.07
C ASP A 452 -7.60 -19.35 -1.49
N ARG A 453 -7.39 -20.21 -2.50
CA ARG A 453 -7.32 -19.78 -3.91
C ARG A 453 -8.66 -19.22 -4.40
N LYS A 454 -9.78 -19.82 -4.02
CA LYS A 454 -11.12 -19.29 -4.34
C LYS A 454 -11.38 -17.95 -3.66
N LEU A 455 -10.94 -17.78 -2.41
CA LEU A 455 -11.04 -16.49 -1.72
C LEU A 455 -10.21 -15.44 -2.47
N SER A 456 -8.97 -15.76 -2.83
CA SER A 456 -8.11 -14.87 -3.61
C SER A 456 -8.75 -14.45 -4.94
N GLU A 457 -9.34 -15.38 -5.69
CA GLU A 457 -10.07 -15.07 -6.94
C GLU A 457 -11.25 -14.12 -6.68
N ARG A 458 -12.04 -14.33 -5.61
CA ARG A 458 -13.14 -13.44 -5.23
C ARG A 458 -12.66 -12.04 -4.83
N MET A 459 -11.58 -11.97 -4.06
CA MET A 459 -11.00 -10.68 -3.65
C MET A 459 -10.49 -9.90 -4.87
N GLN A 460 -9.77 -10.54 -5.79
CA GLN A 460 -9.38 -9.92 -7.05
C GLN A 460 -10.60 -9.41 -7.84
N GLN A 461 -11.69 -10.17 -7.90
CA GLN A 461 -12.92 -9.75 -8.56
C GLN A 461 -13.59 -8.55 -7.88
N TYR A 462 -13.65 -8.53 -6.54
CA TYR A 462 -14.19 -7.40 -5.77
C TYR A 462 -13.39 -6.12 -6.04
N TRP A 463 -12.05 -6.17 -5.99
CA TRP A 463 -11.18 -5.03 -6.27
C TRP A 463 -11.30 -4.55 -7.71
N ALA A 464 -11.32 -5.47 -8.67
CA ALA A 464 -11.50 -5.15 -10.08
C ALA A 464 -12.89 -4.56 -10.38
N ASN A 465 -13.97 -5.07 -9.77
CA ASN A 465 -15.32 -4.52 -9.93
C ASN A 465 -15.41 -3.11 -9.33
N PHE A 466 -14.86 -2.91 -8.13
CA PHE A 466 -14.79 -1.59 -7.51
C PHE A 466 -13.98 -0.61 -8.37
N ALA A 467 -12.84 -1.03 -8.90
CA ALA A 467 -12.06 -0.21 -9.84
C ALA A 467 -12.85 0.16 -11.09
N ARG A 468 -13.71 -0.75 -11.58
CA ARG A 468 -14.52 -0.54 -12.76
C ARG A 468 -15.65 0.45 -12.54
N THR A 469 -16.38 0.33 -11.43
CA THR A 469 -17.67 1.01 -11.24
C THR A 469 -17.80 1.81 -9.93
N GLY A 470 -16.93 1.61 -8.94
CA GLY A 470 -17.11 2.08 -7.57
C GLY A 470 -18.01 1.18 -6.71
N ASP A 471 -18.45 0.04 -7.25
CA ASP A 471 -19.23 -1.00 -6.56
C ASP A 471 -18.45 -2.33 -6.65
N PRO A 472 -18.09 -2.97 -5.51
CA PRO A 472 -17.36 -4.24 -5.52
C PRO A 472 -18.20 -5.42 -6.00
N ASN A 473 -19.53 -5.30 -6.04
CA ASN A 473 -20.43 -6.39 -6.37
C ASN A 473 -20.31 -6.85 -7.83
N GLY A 474 -20.59 -8.12 -8.08
CA GLY A 474 -20.59 -8.70 -9.41
C GLY A 474 -21.22 -10.10 -9.45
N PRO A 475 -21.44 -10.65 -10.64
CA PRO A 475 -22.03 -11.99 -10.80
C PRO A 475 -21.21 -13.06 -10.05
N GLY A 476 -21.91 -13.92 -9.29
CA GLY A 476 -21.30 -15.04 -8.58
C GLY A 476 -20.56 -14.67 -7.29
N LEU A 477 -20.51 -13.39 -6.92
CA LEU A 477 -19.96 -12.93 -5.67
C LEU A 477 -21.04 -12.79 -4.59
N PRO A 478 -20.75 -13.12 -3.30
CA PRO A 478 -21.60 -12.73 -2.19
C PRO A 478 -21.85 -11.22 -2.16
N LYS A 479 -23.09 -10.84 -1.80
CA LYS A 479 -23.48 -9.42 -1.79
C LYS A 479 -22.72 -8.63 -0.73
N TRP A 480 -22.07 -7.55 -1.14
CA TRP A 480 -21.38 -6.60 -0.28
C TRP A 480 -22.21 -5.32 -0.18
N PRO A 481 -22.94 -5.09 0.92
CA PRO A 481 -23.74 -3.87 1.11
C PRO A 481 -22.87 -2.65 1.34
N ALA A 482 -23.37 -1.47 0.95
CA ALA A 482 -22.73 -0.21 1.30
C ALA A 482 -22.72 0.02 2.82
N TYR A 483 -21.66 0.65 3.32
CA TYR A 483 -21.48 0.96 4.73
C TYR A 483 -22.35 2.16 5.13
N GLU A 484 -23.50 1.85 5.78
CA GLU A 484 -24.48 2.88 6.16
C GLU A 484 -25.34 2.47 7.35
N ALA A 485 -25.90 3.46 8.06
CA ALA A 485 -26.71 3.25 9.27
C ALA A 485 -27.98 2.42 9.02
N GLY A 486 -28.66 2.66 7.90
CA GLY A 486 -29.91 1.98 7.56
C GLY A 486 -29.79 0.47 7.42
N SER A 487 -28.61 -0.03 7.08
CA SER A 487 -28.27 -1.46 6.99
C SER A 487 -27.50 -2.00 8.21
N GLY A 488 -27.30 -1.19 9.26
CA GLY A 488 -26.61 -1.58 10.49
C GLY A 488 -25.10 -1.57 10.39
N TRP A 489 -24.54 -0.71 9.53
CA TRP A 489 -23.10 -0.55 9.32
C TRP A 489 -22.42 -1.86 8.89
N PRO A 490 -22.81 -2.45 7.75
CA PRO A 490 -22.34 -3.78 7.36
C PRO A 490 -20.84 -3.82 7.12
N VAL A 491 -20.24 -4.95 7.50
CA VAL A 491 -18.84 -5.31 7.27
C VAL A 491 -18.80 -6.58 6.44
N MET A 492 -18.08 -6.60 5.33
CA MET A 492 -17.80 -7.81 4.58
C MET A 492 -16.68 -8.58 5.27
N HIS A 493 -16.97 -9.76 5.79
CA HIS A 493 -15.99 -10.68 6.36
C HIS A 493 -15.36 -11.51 5.22
N LEU A 494 -14.11 -11.20 4.89
CA LEU A 494 -13.37 -11.89 3.84
C LEU A 494 -12.68 -13.13 4.42
N SER A 495 -13.34 -14.26 4.25
CA SER A 495 -12.88 -15.60 4.64
C SER A 495 -13.14 -16.59 3.51
N THR A 496 -12.87 -17.88 3.71
CA THR A 496 -13.22 -18.92 2.72
C THR A 496 -14.72 -18.96 2.39
N ALA A 497 -15.57 -18.42 3.27
CA ALA A 497 -17.01 -18.19 3.08
C ALA A 497 -17.31 -16.70 3.31
N PRO A 498 -17.09 -15.81 2.33
CA PRO A 498 -17.31 -14.38 2.51
C PRO A 498 -18.77 -14.07 2.80
N GLU A 499 -19.03 -13.29 3.85
CA GLU A 499 -20.35 -12.90 4.29
C GLU A 499 -20.37 -11.47 4.84
N ALA A 500 -21.45 -10.74 4.61
CA ALA A 500 -21.64 -9.40 5.15
C ALA A 500 -22.50 -9.46 6.42
N GLU A 501 -21.95 -8.95 7.53
CA GLU A 501 -22.61 -8.91 8.82
C GLU A 501 -22.73 -7.46 9.33
N LYS A 502 -23.62 -7.24 10.31
CA LYS A 502 -23.65 -5.97 11.04
C LYS A 502 -22.38 -5.81 11.87
N ASP A 503 -21.88 -4.58 11.99
CA ASP A 503 -20.69 -4.28 12.78
C ASP A 503 -20.90 -4.58 14.28
N ALA A 504 -20.46 -5.75 14.70
CA ALA A 504 -20.60 -6.22 16.09
C ALA A 504 -19.65 -5.50 17.07
N ILE A 505 -18.58 -4.86 16.56
CA ILE A 505 -17.54 -4.21 17.39
C ILE A 505 -17.58 -2.69 17.30
N ARG A 506 -18.61 -2.11 16.66
CA ARG A 506 -18.75 -0.66 16.47
C ARG A 506 -18.66 0.12 17.78
N ASP A 507 -19.23 -0.41 18.87
CA ASP A 507 -19.21 0.25 20.18
C ASP A 507 -17.80 0.44 20.73
N ARG A 508 -16.82 -0.43 20.38
CA ARG A 508 -15.41 -0.25 20.72
C ARG A 508 -14.88 1.04 20.10
N TYR A 509 -15.11 1.25 18.80
CA TYR A 509 -14.62 2.43 18.08
C TYR A 509 -15.34 3.71 18.50
N LEU A 510 -16.64 3.66 18.78
CA LEU A 510 -17.37 4.80 19.34
C LEU A 510 -16.81 5.20 20.70
N PHE A 511 -16.47 4.24 21.55
CA PHE A 511 -15.79 4.50 22.83
C PHE A 511 -14.43 5.14 22.61
N LEU A 512 -13.56 4.53 21.78
CA LEU A 512 -12.22 5.05 21.49
C LEU A 512 -12.29 6.47 20.90
N ASP A 513 -13.25 6.75 20.02
CA ASP A 513 -13.47 8.07 19.44
C ASP A 513 -13.76 9.15 20.49
N THR A 514 -14.38 8.79 21.60
CA THR A 514 -14.65 9.74 22.69
C THR A 514 -13.44 10.01 23.59
N VAL A 515 -12.48 9.08 23.65
CA VAL A 515 -11.31 9.19 24.55
C VAL A 515 -10.05 9.66 23.81
N TRP A 516 -9.94 9.39 22.51
CA TRP A 516 -8.78 9.77 21.68
C TRP A 516 -9.00 11.04 20.84
N ARG A 517 -10.08 11.75 21.01
CA ARG A 517 -10.37 13.02 20.31
C ARG A 517 -9.55 14.24 20.76
N LYS A 518 -8.50 14.05 21.55
CA LYS A 518 -7.72 15.20 22.09
C LYS A 518 -6.66 15.69 21.13
#